data_edad7a6cf349eb48590fee01f30788c3
#
_entry.id   edad7a6cf349eb48590fee01f30788c3
#
_cell.length_a   1.000
_cell.length_b   1.000
_cell.length_c   1.000
_cell.angle_alpha   90.00
_cell.angle_beta   90.00
_cell.angle_gamma   90.00
#
_symmetry.space_group_name_H-M   'P 1'
#
loop_
_entity.id
_entity.type
_entity.pdbx_description
1 polymer ?
#
loop_
_entity_poly.entity_id
_entity_poly.type
_entity_poly.pdbx_seq_one_letter_code
_entity_poly.pdbx_strand_id
1 'polypeptide(L)'
;PFSIQQDDKNLHKVILSDFSISKYKVTNDDFNVYLKVTDKKNPPVDILAKRHPSLLKGDYPAGVIWQQAKDYCQWLGIKSGKKIDLPTEAQWEFAARSRGQYLPFATNNGEFSPGKNVPSQDELNKYTDGMGLPIYPVGKYPSNPLGLYDMGLSGSEWTNDWYAADYYSNSPVKNPQGPEQGTEKVLRGNVGGDRQYALTMFRQSASPLPEEVDG
;
A
#
# COMPACT_ATOMS: atom_id res chain seq x y z
N PRO A 1 -18.12 2.26 -16.52
CA PRO A 1 -17.77 3.33 -15.58
C PRO A 1 -17.45 2.72 -14.22
N PHE A 2 -16.40 3.19 -13.54
CA PHE A 2 -16.06 2.76 -12.21
C PHE A 2 -17.00 3.40 -11.19
N SER A 3 -17.42 2.62 -10.19
CA SER A 3 -18.10 3.19 -9.02
C SER A 3 -17.03 3.77 -8.09
N ILE A 4 -16.95 5.08 -8.01
CA ILE A 4 -16.09 5.80 -7.07
C ILE A 4 -16.89 6.00 -5.79
N GLN A 5 -16.31 5.71 -4.64
CA GLN A 5 -16.95 5.97 -3.35
C GLN A 5 -17.18 7.47 -3.15
N GLN A 6 -18.11 7.83 -2.28
CA GLN A 6 -18.52 9.23 -2.12
C GLN A 6 -17.39 10.12 -1.58
N ASP A 7 -16.56 9.58 -0.69
CA ASP A 7 -15.41 10.27 -0.11
C ASP A 7 -14.24 10.46 -1.08
N ASP A 8 -14.18 9.65 -2.16
CA ASP A 8 -13.16 9.76 -3.22
C ASP A 8 -13.47 10.90 -4.22
N LYS A 9 -14.66 11.49 -4.17
CA LYS A 9 -15.13 12.48 -5.16
C LYS A 9 -14.71 13.92 -4.86
N ASN A 10 -14.27 14.20 -3.64
CA ASN A 10 -13.98 15.57 -3.21
C ASN A 10 -12.58 16.00 -3.66
N LEU A 11 -12.50 16.52 -4.89
CA LEU A 11 -11.26 17.11 -5.40
C LEU A 11 -10.92 18.36 -4.59
N HIS A 12 -9.69 18.42 -4.09
CA HIS A 12 -9.18 19.57 -3.35
C HIS A 12 -7.71 19.81 -3.66
N LYS A 13 -7.25 21.03 -3.43
CA LYS A 13 -5.87 21.41 -3.68
C LYS A 13 -4.98 20.94 -2.52
N VAL A 14 -3.91 20.23 -2.84
CA VAL A 14 -2.87 19.82 -1.89
C VAL A 14 -1.52 20.35 -2.33
N ILE A 15 -0.71 20.85 -1.38
CA ILE A 15 0.68 21.25 -1.57
C ILE A 15 1.53 20.42 -0.62
N LEU A 16 2.48 19.68 -1.16
CA LEU A 16 3.42 18.86 -0.39
C LEU A 16 4.80 19.50 -0.35
N SER A 17 5.44 19.46 0.81
CA SER A 17 6.87 19.69 0.94
C SER A 17 7.66 18.55 0.31
N ASP A 18 8.92 18.74 0.03
CA ASP A 18 9.80 17.71 -0.52
C ASP A 18 9.84 16.48 0.40
N PHE A 19 9.72 15.31 -0.20
CA PHE A 19 9.81 14.02 0.48
C PHE A 19 10.47 12.98 -0.43
N SER A 20 10.95 11.91 0.18
CA SER A 20 11.42 10.72 -0.52
C SER A 20 10.50 9.55 -0.20
N ILE A 21 10.27 8.67 -1.16
CA ILE A 21 9.47 7.47 -0.99
C ILE A 21 10.25 6.25 -1.49
N SER A 22 10.02 5.10 -0.90
CA SER A 22 10.66 3.85 -1.32
C SER A 22 10.28 3.50 -2.77
N LYS A 23 11.25 3.02 -3.53
CA LYS A 23 11.06 2.60 -4.92
C LYS A 23 10.18 1.34 -5.04
N TYR A 24 10.28 0.46 -4.07
CA TYR A 24 9.57 -0.81 -3.97
C TYR A 24 8.79 -0.88 -2.66
N LYS A 25 7.79 -1.75 -2.63
CA LYS A 25 7.18 -2.19 -1.37
C LYS A 25 8.24 -2.92 -0.53
N VAL A 26 8.06 -2.90 0.79
CA VAL A 26 8.88 -3.71 1.70
C VAL A 26 8.58 -5.18 1.42
N THR A 27 9.61 -5.96 1.18
CA THR A 27 9.49 -7.39 0.89
C THR A 27 9.49 -8.24 2.17
N ASN A 28 9.08 -9.50 2.05
CA ASN A 28 9.22 -10.45 3.15
C ASN A 28 10.68 -10.59 3.60
N ASP A 29 11.64 -10.59 2.66
CA ASP A 29 13.07 -10.66 3.03
C ASP A 29 13.50 -9.43 3.84
N ASP A 30 13.12 -8.22 3.42
CA ASP A 30 13.43 -7.00 4.16
C ASP A 30 12.82 -7.02 5.56
N PHE A 31 11.55 -7.42 5.67
CA PHE A 31 10.83 -7.46 6.93
C PHE A 31 11.36 -8.55 7.87
N ASN A 32 11.75 -9.70 7.33
CA ASN A 32 12.36 -10.79 8.09
C ASN A 32 13.70 -10.40 8.71
N VAL A 33 14.49 -9.54 8.05
CA VAL A 33 15.71 -8.99 8.67
C VAL A 33 15.35 -8.18 9.93
N TYR A 34 14.32 -7.34 9.85
CA TYR A 34 13.83 -6.58 11.01
C TYR A 34 13.35 -7.50 12.14
N LEU A 35 12.51 -8.48 11.84
CA LEU A 35 11.99 -9.42 12.84
C LEU A 35 13.13 -10.17 13.55
N LYS A 36 14.11 -10.67 12.79
CA LYS A 36 15.26 -11.39 13.33
C LYS A 36 16.12 -10.53 14.25
N VAL A 37 16.37 -9.27 13.88
CA VAL A 37 17.24 -8.37 14.66
C VAL A 37 16.55 -7.86 15.91
N THR A 38 15.22 -7.76 15.90
CA THR A 38 14.44 -7.23 17.03
C THR A 38 13.79 -8.31 17.88
N ASP A 39 13.99 -9.58 17.54
CA ASP A 39 13.34 -10.75 18.19
C ASP A 39 11.80 -10.63 18.24
N LYS A 40 11.22 -10.01 17.21
CA LYS A 40 9.78 -9.85 17.07
C LYS A 40 9.19 -10.98 16.22
N LYS A 41 7.92 -11.31 16.45
CA LYS A 41 7.14 -12.25 15.64
C LYS A 41 6.15 -11.50 14.76
N ASN A 42 5.77 -12.09 13.65
CA ASN A 42 4.70 -11.59 12.77
C ASN A 42 3.49 -12.57 12.79
N PRO A 43 2.58 -12.51 13.78
CA PRO A 43 1.47 -13.46 13.93
C PRO A 43 0.54 -13.56 12.71
N PRO A 44 0.17 -12.47 12.01
CA PRO A 44 -0.68 -12.58 10.81
C PRO A 44 -0.05 -13.43 9.71
N VAL A 45 1.28 -13.39 9.57
CA VAL A 45 2.01 -14.18 8.58
C VAL A 45 1.95 -15.67 8.92
N ASP A 46 2.02 -16.04 10.19
CA ASP A 46 1.96 -17.44 10.60
C ASP A 46 0.65 -18.12 10.22
N ILE A 47 -0.46 -17.38 10.18
CA ILE A 47 -1.77 -17.88 9.74
C ILE A 47 -1.81 -18.02 8.20
N LEU A 48 -1.34 -17.00 7.47
CA LEU A 48 -1.24 -17.02 6.01
C LEU A 48 -0.26 -18.09 5.52
N ALA A 49 0.86 -18.27 6.22
CA ALA A 49 1.87 -19.27 5.92
C ALA A 49 1.30 -20.69 5.84
N LYS A 50 0.40 -21.02 6.76
CA LYS A 50 -0.23 -22.35 6.81
C LYS A 50 -1.15 -22.61 5.62
N ARG A 51 -1.76 -21.56 5.07
CA ARG A 51 -2.76 -21.67 3.99
C ARG A 51 -2.16 -21.42 2.61
N HIS A 52 -1.21 -20.50 2.50
CA HIS A 52 -0.69 -19.98 1.24
C HIS A 52 0.82 -19.68 1.32
N PRO A 53 1.67 -20.73 1.33
CA PRO A 53 3.12 -20.56 1.49
C PRO A 53 3.79 -19.72 0.39
N SER A 54 3.18 -19.65 -0.80
CA SER A 54 3.71 -18.84 -1.90
C SER A 54 3.79 -17.35 -1.57
N LEU A 55 2.87 -16.84 -0.75
CA LEU A 55 2.84 -15.42 -0.33
C LEU A 55 3.98 -15.05 0.60
N LEU A 56 4.70 -16.03 1.17
CA LEU A 56 5.82 -15.82 2.07
C LEU A 56 7.18 -15.87 1.38
N LYS A 57 7.20 -16.01 0.05
CA LYS A 57 8.46 -15.91 -0.70
C LYS A 57 9.10 -14.55 -0.46
N GLY A 58 10.43 -14.54 -0.42
CA GLY A 58 11.22 -13.38 0.00
C GLY A 58 10.96 -12.11 -0.82
N ASP A 59 10.73 -12.25 -2.10
CA ASP A 59 10.49 -11.18 -3.07
C ASP A 59 9.02 -10.69 -3.16
N TYR A 60 8.11 -11.24 -2.32
CA TYR A 60 6.73 -10.79 -2.24
C TYR A 60 6.57 -9.66 -1.21
N PRO A 61 5.55 -8.78 -1.37
CA PRO A 61 5.26 -7.75 -0.37
C PRO A 61 5.01 -8.36 1.02
N ALA A 62 5.57 -7.76 2.05
CA ALA A 62 5.35 -8.19 3.43
C ALA A 62 3.92 -7.89 3.87
N GLY A 63 3.18 -8.94 4.27
CA GLY A 63 1.84 -8.82 4.86
C GLY A 63 1.94 -8.45 6.35
N VAL A 64 1.55 -7.23 6.73
CA VAL A 64 1.74 -6.70 8.09
C VAL A 64 0.54 -5.87 8.53
N ILE A 65 0.29 -5.80 9.85
CA ILE A 65 -0.63 -4.81 10.43
C ILE A 65 0.04 -3.42 10.47
N TRP A 66 -0.78 -2.36 10.62
CA TRP A 66 -0.29 -0.98 10.61
C TRP A 66 0.83 -0.73 11.62
N GLN A 67 0.68 -1.20 12.86
CA GLN A 67 1.69 -0.99 13.90
C GLN A 67 3.04 -1.62 13.54
N GLN A 68 3.03 -2.80 12.93
CA GLN A 68 4.27 -3.47 12.48
C GLN A 68 4.95 -2.69 11.34
N ALA A 69 4.18 -2.16 10.39
CA ALA A 69 4.70 -1.31 9.33
C ALA A 69 5.33 -0.03 9.91
N LYS A 70 4.67 0.59 10.89
CA LYS A 70 5.16 1.77 11.61
C LYS A 70 6.46 1.48 12.36
N ASP A 71 6.50 0.39 13.12
CA ASP A 71 7.68 -0.03 13.89
C ASP A 71 8.88 -0.33 12.97
N TYR A 72 8.62 -0.98 11.81
CA TYR A 72 9.64 -1.22 10.80
C TYR A 72 10.24 0.09 10.28
N CYS A 73 9.41 1.06 9.92
CA CYS A 73 9.86 2.37 9.46
C CYS A 73 10.72 3.08 10.52
N GLN A 74 10.30 3.06 11.79
CA GLN A 74 11.07 3.64 12.90
C GLN A 74 12.42 2.95 13.08
N TRP A 75 12.44 1.63 13.07
CA TRP A 75 13.68 0.84 13.15
C TRP A 75 14.64 1.18 12.00
N LEU A 76 14.14 1.23 10.77
CA LEU A 76 14.93 1.58 9.59
C LEU A 76 15.47 3.02 9.69
N GLY A 77 14.67 3.94 10.24
CA GLY A 77 15.07 5.32 10.52
C GLY A 77 16.26 5.38 11.49
N ILE A 78 16.18 4.67 12.61
CA ILE A 78 17.26 4.56 13.60
C ILE A 78 18.54 3.98 12.95
N LYS A 79 18.41 2.91 12.17
CA LYS A 79 19.54 2.25 11.51
C LYS A 79 20.22 3.10 10.45
N SER A 80 19.46 3.90 9.72
CA SER A 80 19.96 4.74 8.62
C SER A 80 20.34 6.16 9.04
N GLY A 81 20.01 6.58 10.26
CA GLY A 81 20.17 7.97 10.73
C GLY A 81 19.23 8.96 9.99
N LYS A 82 18.13 8.48 9.42
CA LYS A 82 17.16 9.29 8.67
C LYS A 82 15.80 9.28 9.36
N LYS A 83 15.01 10.32 9.13
CA LYS A 83 13.59 10.31 9.52
C LYS A 83 12.82 9.49 8.48
N ILE A 84 12.43 8.27 8.85
CA ILE A 84 11.64 7.36 8.00
C ILE A 84 10.33 7.06 8.71
N ASP A 85 9.24 7.13 7.95
CA ASP A 85 7.88 6.86 8.43
C ASP A 85 7.03 6.30 7.30
N LEU A 86 5.82 5.85 7.61
CA LEU A 86 4.81 5.60 6.60
C LEU A 86 4.49 6.90 5.84
N PRO A 87 4.21 6.85 4.53
CA PRO A 87 3.78 8.03 3.81
C PRO A 87 2.45 8.53 4.37
N THR A 88 2.18 9.83 4.27
CA THR A 88 0.82 10.30 4.38
C THR A 88 0.01 9.86 3.16
N GLU A 89 -1.31 9.80 3.28
CA GLU A 89 -2.19 9.48 2.16
C GLU A 89 -1.95 10.40 0.96
N ALA A 90 -1.78 11.69 1.22
CA ALA A 90 -1.49 12.67 0.17
C ALA A 90 -0.13 12.46 -0.51
N GLN A 91 0.91 12.05 0.23
CA GLN A 91 2.21 11.70 -0.34
C GLN A 91 2.11 10.44 -1.20
N TRP A 92 1.36 9.43 -0.72
CA TRP A 92 1.13 8.21 -1.47
C TRP A 92 0.42 8.50 -2.80
N GLU A 93 -0.67 9.27 -2.78
CA GLU A 93 -1.44 9.59 -4.00
C GLU A 93 -0.62 10.43 -4.99
N PHE A 94 0.12 11.44 -4.49
CA PHE A 94 1.02 12.24 -5.32
C PHE A 94 2.06 11.38 -6.05
N ALA A 95 2.64 10.41 -5.35
CA ALA A 95 3.63 9.49 -5.90
C ALA A 95 3.00 8.49 -6.89
N ALA A 96 1.87 7.88 -6.55
CA ALA A 96 1.13 6.96 -7.40
C ALA A 96 0.70 7.62 -8.72
N ARG A 97 0.28 8.87 -8.65
CA ARG A 97 -0.11 9.72 -9.79
C ARG A 97 1.06 10.46 -10.44
N SER A 98 2.27 10.02 -10.23
CA SER A 98 3.47 10.56 -10.87
C SER A 98 3.54 12.09 -10.81
N ARG A 99 3.62 12.64 -9.60
CA ARG A 99 3.57 14.08 -9.26
C ARG A 99 2.18 14.70 -9.45
N GLY A 100 1.12 13.95 -9.08
CA GLY A 100 -0.24 14.45 -9.10
C GLY A 100 -0.84 14.62 -10.50
N GLN A 101 -0.29 13.93 -11.50
CA GLN A 101 -0.91 13.86 -12.83
C GLN A 101 -2.24 13.12 -12.77
N TYR A 102 -3.13 13.35 -13.73
CA TYR A 102 -4.41 12.65 -13.78
C TYR A 102 -4.24 11.25 -14.37
N LEU A 103 -3.60 10.35 -13.61
CA LEU A 103 -3.37 8.96 -13.98
C LEU A 103 -4.28 8.07 -13.14
N PRO A 104 -5.24 7.37 -13.75
CA PRO A 104 -6.16 6.49 -13.02
C PRO A 104 -5.46 5.30 -12.36
N PHE A 105 -4.41 4.76 -12.98
CA PHE A 105 -3.61 3.65 -12.44
C PHE A 105 -2.13 4.04 -12.32
N ALA A 106 -1.48 3.55 -11.27
CA ALA A 106 -0.05 3.81 -11.01
C ALA A 106 0.87 2.91 -11.86
N THR A 107 0.56 2.75 -13.13
CA THR A 107 1.32 2.00 -14.13
C THR A 107 2.20 2.92 -14.96
N ASN A 108 3.00 2.35 -15.85
CA ASN A 108 3.91 3.11 -16.71
C ASN A 108 3.23 4.11 -17.66
N ASN A 109 1.96 3.90 -17.96
CA ASN A 109 1.19 4.74 -18.90
C ASN A 109 -0.19 5.18 -18.36
N GLY A 110 -0.50 4.87 -17.09
CA GLY A 110 -1.79 5.19 -16.47
C GLY A 110 -2.93 4.27 -16.86
N GLU A 111 -2.70 3.23 -17.68
CA GLU A 111 -3.70 2.25 -18.10
C GLU A 111 -3.56 0.95 -17.30
N PHE A 112 -4.63 0.17 -17.22
CA PHE A 112 -4.65 -1.17 -16.64
C PHE A 112 -4.69 -2.21 -17.76
N SER A 113 -3.52 -2.77 -18.12
CA SER A 113 -3.34 -3.66 -19.26
C SER A 113 -2.82 -5.04 -18.80
N PRO A 114 -3.72 -6.02 -18.49
CA PRO A 114 -3.34 -7.36 -18.05
C PRO A 114 -2.35 -8.06 -18.99
N GLY A 115 -1.31 -8.68 -18.40
CA GLY A 115 -0.22 -9.34 -19.11
C GLY A 115 0.82 -8.39 -19.71
N LYS A 116 0.66 -7.06 -19.53
CA LYS A 116 1.61 -6.05 -20.02
C LYS A 116 2.21 -5.20 -18.90
N ASN A 117 1.37 -4.53 -18.14
CA ASN A 117 1.80 -3.68 -17.02
C ASN A 117 1.16 -4.05 -15.67
N VAL A 118 0.27 -5.03 -15.69
CA VAL A 118 -0.28 -5.71 -14.51
C VAL A 118 -0.43 -7.20 -14.84
N PRO A 119 -0.49 -8.10 -13.85
CA PRO A 119 -0.69 -9.52 -14.11
C PRO A 119 -2.00 -9.80 -14.84
N SER A 120 -1.98 -10.80 -15.72
CA SER A 120 -3.19 -11.49 -16.18
C SER A 120 -3.77 -12.36 -15.05
N GLN A 121 -5.03 -12.81 -15.20
CA GLN A 121 -5.65 -13.70 -14.21
C GLN A 121 -4.90 -15.03 -14.07
N ASP A 122 -4.38 -15.56 -15.17
CA ASP A 122 -3.59 -16.80 -15.14
C ASP A 122 -2.27 -16.62 -14.37
N GLU A 123 -1.64 -15.46 -14.53
CA GLU A 123 -0.45 -15.13 -13.76
C GLU A 123 -0.76 -14.93 -12.26
N LEU A 124 -1.87 -14.27 -11.91
CA LEU A 124 -2.30 -14.13 -10.52
C LEU A 124 -2.55 -15.51 -9.88
N ASN A 125 -3.27 -16.38 -10.57
CA ASN A 125 -3.48 -17.76 -10.09
C ASN A 125 -2.15 -18.48 -9.85
N LYS A 126 -1.17 -18.30 -10.73
CA LYS A 126 0.15 -18.91 -10.62
C LYS A 126 0.99 -18.31 -9.47
N TYR A 127 0.84 -17.02 -9.19
CA TYR A 127 1.57 -16.37 -8.08
C TYR A 127 1.00 -16.69 -6.71
N THR A 128 -0.29 -17.01 -6.63
CA THR A 128 -1.04 -17.10 -5.38
C THR A 128 -1.69 -18.48 -5.15
N ASP A 129 -1.08 -19.54 -5.70
CA ASP A 129 -1.54 -20.92 -5.53
C ASP A 129 -3.03 -21.12 -5.88
N GLY A 130 -3.48 -20.46 -6.96
CA GLY A 130 -4.85 -20.55 -7.46
C GLY A 130 -5.86 -19.61 -6.81
N MET A 131 -5.47 -18.79 -5.84
CA MET A 131 -6.39 -17.83 -5.20
C MET A 131 -6.78 -16.65 -6.10
N GLY A 132 -5.97 -16.34 -7.13
CA GLY A 132 -6.21 -15.21 -8.02
C GLY A 132 -6.13 -13.84 -7.36
N LEU A 133 -5.54 -13.73 -6.16
CA LEU A 133 -5.36 -12.47 -5.46
C LEU A 133 -4.39 -11.56 -6.21
N PRO A 134 -4.56 -10.24 -6.15
CA PRO A 134 -3.66 -9.29 -6.78
C PRO A 134 -2.35 -9.11 -5.99
N ILE A 135 -1.66 -10.21 -5.70
CA ILE A 135 -0.37 -10.26 -4.98
C ILE A 135 0.64 -11.03 -5.84
N TYR A 136 1.81 -10.42 -6.06
CA TYR A 136 2.87 -10.96 -6.90
C TYR A 136 4.23 -10.38 -6.50
N PRO A 137 5.37 -10.92 -6.97
CA PRO A 137 6.71 -10.44 -6.64
C PRO A 137 6.88 -8.95 -6.97
N VAL A 138 7.54 -8.20 -6.07
CA VAL A 138 7.76 -6.76 -6.25
C VAL A 138 8.63 -6.47 -7.48
N GLY A 139 8.31 -5.38 -8.18
CA GLY A 139 9.07 -4.95 -9.36
C GLY A 139 8.87 -5.81 -10.59
N LYS A 140 7.89 -6.71 -10.61
CA LYS A 140 7.64 -7.63 -11.72
C LYS A 140 7.17 -6.93 -12.99
N TYR A 141 6.40 -5.87 -12.85
CA TYR A 141 5.83 -5.09 -13.96
C TYR A 141 6.48 -3.70 -14.04
N PRO A 142 6.35 -3.01 -15.20
CA PRO A 142 6.95 -1.68 -15.36
C PRO A 142 6.53 -0.69 -14.28
N SER A 143 7.49 0.13 -13.82
CA SER A 143 7.24 1.20 -12.87
C SER A 143 6.35 2.31 -13.46
N ASN A 144 5.77 3.12 -12.59
CA ASN A 144 5.16 4.38 -13.02
C ASN A 144 6.24 5.37 -13.54
N PRO A 145 5.87 6.52 -14.13
CA PRO A 145 6.84 7.49 -14.67
C PRO A 145 7.83 8.06 -13.65
N LEU A 146 7.59 7.95 -12.34
CA LEU A 146 8.56 8.31 -11.30
C LEU A 146 9.56 7.19 -10.98
N GLY A 147 9.45 6.02 -11.60
CA GLY A 147 10.28 4.86 -11.30
C GLY A 147 9.85 4.09 -10.05
N LEU A 148 8.62 4.30 -9.57
CA LEU A 148 8.04 3.57 -8.43
C LEU A 148 7.28 2.36 -8.92
N TYR A 149 7.46 1.23 -8.25
CA TYR A 149 6.88 -0.06 -8.63
C TYR A 149 5.69 -0.40 -7.74
N ASP A 150 4.71 -1.09 -8.33
CA ASP A 150 3.59 -1.75 -7.67
C ASP A 150 2.70 -0.84 -6.80
N MET A 151 2.82 0.49 -6.93
CA MET A 151 1.94 1.42 -6.22
C MET A 151 0.49 1.20 -6.64
N GLY A 152 -0.37 0.97 -5.65
CA GLY A 152 -1.77 0.63 -5.90
C GLY A 152 -2.00 -0.78 -6.45
N LEU A 153 -0.96 -1.60 -6.55
CA LEU A 153 -0.96 -2.96 -7.08
C LEU A 153 -0.24 -3.89 -6.10
N SER A 154 -0.38 -5.21 -6.30
CA SER A 154 0.27 -6.23 -5.43
C SER A 154 -0.02 -6.04 -3.93
N GLY A 155 -1.30 -5.97 -3.59
CA GLY A 155 -1.78 -5.74 -2.22
C GLY A 155 -1.90 -4.26 -1.86
N SER A 156 -2.61 -3.97 -0.77
CA SER A 156 -2.77 -2.62 -0.24
C SER A 156 -1.54 -2.13 0.51
N GLU A 157 -1.48 -0.82 0.68
CA GLU A 157 -0.40 -0.13 1.37
C GLU A 157 -0.95 0.74 2.50
N TRP A 158 -0.38 0.58 3.68
CA TRP A 158 -0.69 1.42 4.84
C TRP A 158 -0.17 2.84 4.65
N THR A 159 -0.99 3.81 5.02
CA THR A 159 -0.55 5.20 5.20
C THR A 159 -0.54 5.57 6.68
N ASN A 160 0.01 6.74 7.00
CA ASN A 160 0.09 7.21 8.38
C ASN A 160 -1.25 7.78 8.89
N ASP A 161 -2.13 8.15 7.98
CA ASP A 161 -3.36 8.90 8.24
C ASP A 161 -4.42 8.04 8.92
N TRP A 162 -5.13 8.63 9.89
CA TRP A 162 -6.40 8.12 10.32
C TRP A 162 -7.44 8.34 9.23
N TYR A 163 -8.41 7.44 9.10
CA TYR A 163 -9.49 7.57 8.13
C TYR A 163 -10.65 8.39 8.70
N ALA A 164 -11.17 9.32 7.89
CA ALA A 164 -12.50 9.90 8.02
C ALA A 164 -13.04 10.19 6.63
N ALA A 165 -14.30 9.83 6.39
CA ALA A 165 -14.94 9.97 5.08
C ALA A 165 -15.11 11.43 4.62
N ASP A 166 -15.24 12.36 5.56
CA ASP A 166 -15.41 13.80 5.31
C ASP A 166 -14.12 14.61 5.34
N TYR A 167 -12.96 13.96 5.59
CA TYR A 167 -11.68 14.64 5.77
C TYR A 167 -11.31 15.55 4.59
N TYR A 168 -11.52 15.12 3.37
CA TYR A 168 -11.18 15.89 2.17
C TYR A 168 -11.92 17.22 2.05
N SER A 169 -13.12 17.34 2.63
CA SER A 169 -13.88 18.58 2.64
C SER A 169 -13.27 19.64 3.55
N ASN A 170 -12.47 19.24 4.53
CA ASN A 170 -11.91 20.11 5.57
C ASN A 170 -10.39 20.00 5.70
N SER A 171 -9.74 19.26 4.78
CA SER A 171 -8.31 19.00 4.87
C SER A 171 -7.48 20.29 4.68
N PRO A 172 -6.37 20.46 5.42
CA PRO A 172 -5.48 21.58 5.19
C PRO A 172 -4.83 21.46 3.80
N VAL A 173 -4.66 22.61 3.14
CA VAL A 173 -4.03 22.63 1.79
C VAL A 173 -2.58 22.18 1.82
N LYS A 174 -1.83 22.45 2.91
CA LYS A 174 -0.40 22.16 3.00
C LYS A 174 -0.14 20.94 3.89
N ASN A 175 0.50 19.92 3.30
CA ASN A 175 0.94 18.70 3.98
C ASN A 175 -0.17 18.05 4.84
N PRO A 176 -1.35 17.71 4.29
CA PRO A 176 -2.39 17.03 5.06
C PRO A 176 -1.89 15.69 5.61
N GLN A 177 -2.31 15.33 6.82
CA GLN A 177 -1.86 14.15 7.56
C GLN A 177 -3.02 13.31 8.11
N GLY A 178 -4.23 13.54 7.60
CA GLY A 178 -5.44 12.93 8.15
C GLY A 178 -5.92 13.60 9.44
N PRO A 179 -7.02 13.14 10.02
CA PRO A 179 -7.47 13.56 11.34
C PRO A 179 -6.46 13.24 12.43
N GLU A 180 -6.51 13.95 13.56
CA GLU A 180 -5.59 13.70 14.69
C GLU A 180 -5.81 12.33 15.35
N GLN A 181 -7.05 11.81 15.28
CA GLN A 181 -7.45 10.53 15.85
C GLN A 181 -8.51 9.85 14.99
N GLY A 182 -8.67 8.56 15.16
CA GLY A 182 -9.65 7.73 14.47
C GLY A 182 -9.62 6.29 14.97
N THR A 183 -10.44 5.44 14.41
CA THR A 183 -10.53 4.01 14.71
C THR A 183 -9.85 3.15 13.64
N GLU A 184 -9.73 3.67 12.43
CA GLU A 184 -9.17 2.98 11.27
C GLU A 184 -8.08 3.82 10.61
N LYS A 185 -7.12 3.15 10.01
CA LYS A 185 -6.05 3.76 9.21
C LYS A 185 -6.37 3.67 7.73
N VAL A 186 -5.95 4.68 6.97
CA VAL A 186 -6.13 4.68 5.52
C VAL A 186 -5.23 3.62 4.88
N LEU A 187 -5.85 2.83 4.01
CA LEU A 187 -5.20 1.92 3.08
C LEU A 187 -5.38 2.43 1.65
N ARG A 188 -4.35 2.25 0.85
CA ARG A 188 -4.38 2.59 -0.58
C ARG A 188 -3.96 1.37 -1.40
N GLY A 189 -4.55 1.22 -2.60
CA GLY A 189 -4.23 0.14 -3.50
C GLY A 189 -5.13 -1.08 -3.40
N ASN A 190 -4.86 -2.09 -4.22
CA ASN A 190 -5.79 -3.18 -4.49
C ASN A 190 -5.64 -4.35 -3.52
N VAL A 191 -6.71 -4.67 -2.79
CA VAL A 191 -6.84 -5.89 -1.97
C VAL A 191 -7.74 -6.95 -2.64
N GLY A 192 -8.61 -6.57 -3.58
CA GLY A 192 -9.78 -7.38 -3.90
C GLY A 192 -9.91 -7.90 -5.33
N GLY A 193 -8.91 -7.86 -6.18
CA GLY A 193 -8.97 -8.42 -7.55
C GLY A 193 -9.77 -7.59 -8.57
N ASP A 194 -10.76 -6.78 -8.18
CA ASP A 194 -11.42 -5.86 -9.08
C ASP A 194 -10.52 -4.64 -9.34
N ARG A 195 -10.34 -4.30 -10.62
CA ARG A 195 -9.50 -3.19 -11.05
C ARG A 195 -9.89 -1.83 -10.47
N GLN A 196 -11.13 -1.62 -10.03
CA GLN A 196 -11.55 -0.38 -9.40
C GLN A 196 -10.76 -0.08 -8.12
N TYR A 197 -10.36 -1.11 -7.37
CA TYR A 197 -9.55 -0.97 -6.17
C TYR A 197 -8.10 -0.55 -6.45
N ALA A 198 -7.64 -0.72 -7.70
CA ALA A 198 -6.31 -0.29 -8.14
C ALA A 198 -6.27 1.17 -8.61
N LEU A 199 -7.41 1.89 -8.61
CA LEU A 199 -7.45 3.31 -8.94
C LEU A 199 -6.60 4.12 -7.95
N THR A 200 -5.80 5.04 -8.48
CA THR A 200 -4.92 5.89 -7.66
C THR A 200 -5.67 6.78 -6.67
N MET A 201 -6.95 7.00 -6.90
CA MET A 201 -7.84 7.79 -6.04
C MET A 201 -8.66 6.94 -5.07
N PHE A 202 -8.68 5.61 -5.23
CA PHE A 202 -9.52 4.75 -4.39
C PHE A 202 -8.97 4.69 -2.97
N ARG A 203 -9.83 4.92 -1.99
CA ARG A 203 -9.54 4.89 -0.56
C ARG A 203 -10.16 3.67 0.08
N GLN A 204 -9.46 3.11 1.03
CA GLN A 204 -9.93 2.06 1.92
C GLN A 204 -9.48 2.37 3.33
N SER A 205 -10.06 1.69 4.30
CA SER A 205 -9.63 1.78 5.69
C SER A 205 -9.69 0.42 6.35
N ALA A 206 -8.86 0.24 7.37
CA ALA A 206 -8.88 -0.94 8.21
C ALA A 206 -8.38 -0.63 9.62
N SER A 207 -8.74 -1.49 10.57
CA SER A 207 -8.21 -1.43 11.92
C SER A 207 -6.69 -1.50 11.93
N PRO A 208 -5.98 -0.64 12.68
CA PRO A 208 -4.53 -0.73 12.85
C PRO A 208 -4.09 -1.94 13.69
N LEU A 209 -5.03 -2.58 14.36
CA LEU A 209 -4.82 -3.73 15.24
C LEU A 209 -5.16 -5.03 14.51
N PRO A 210 -4.58 -6.16 14.94
CA PRO A 210 -4.99 -7.46 14.42
C PRO A 210 -6.47 -7.70 14.72
N GLU A 211 -7.18 -8.36 13.79
CA GLU A 211 -8.52 -8.89 14.09
C GLU A 211 -8.41 -9.86 15.27
N GLU A 212 -9.23 -9.68 16.29
CA GLU A 212 -9.38 -10.69 17.33
C GLU A 212 -10.01 -11.91 16.65
N VAL A 213 -9.23 -12.96 16.50
CA VAL A 213 -9.76 -14.26 16.05
C VAL A 213 -10.40 -14.89 17.29
N ASP A 214 -11.71 -14.77 17.41
CA ASP A 214 -12.46 -15.55 18.39
C ASP A 214 -12.13 -17.03 18.17
N GLY A 215 -11.52 -17.64 19.19
CA GLY A 215 -11.05 -19.03 19.20
C GLY A 215 -12.17 -20.06 19.33
#